data_4e9c0f5fedc6719c57a1efec60fc6b4f
#
_entry.id   4e9c0f5fedc6719c57a1efec60fc6b4f
#
_cell.length_a   1.000
_cell.length_b   1.000
_cell.length_c   1.000
_cell.angle_alpha   90.00
_cell.angle_beta   90.00
_cell.angle_gamma   90.00
#
_symmetry.space_group_name_H-M   'P 1'
#
loop_
_entity.id
_entity.type
_entity.pdbx_description
1 polymer ?
#
loop_
_entity_poly.entity_id
_entity_poly.type
_entity_poly.pdbx_seq_one_letter_code
_entity_poly.pdbx_strand_id
1 'polypeptide(L)'
;MALDVLYFAWLRERIGQPRERIETEATTVRELVAQLAAMDEWHALALSDLSAVRVAVDQDLGDLDTELAGAREVAFFPPMTGG
;
A
#
# COMPACT_ATOMS: atom_id res chain seq x y z
N MET A 1 -15.62 3.31 -1.92
CA MET A 1 -14.73 4.30 -1.26
C MET A 1 -13.47 4.43 -2.08
N ALA A 2 -13.02 5.64 -2.28
CA ALA A 2 -11.81 5.89 -3.06
C ALA A 2 -10.66 6.25 -2.14
N LEU A 3 -9.50 5.63 -2.37
CA LEU A 3 -8.27 5.88 -1.62
C LEU A 3 -7.18 6.39 -2.54
N ASP A 4 -6.40 7.33 -2.07
CA ASP A 4 -5.13 7.67 -2.71
C ASP A 4 -4.08 6.72 -2.16
N VAL A 5 -3.51 5.89 -3.04
CA VAL A 5 -2.47 4.94 -2.67
C VAL A 5 -1.14 5.48 -3.16
N LEU A 6 -0.20 5.65 -2.25
CA LEU A 6 1.11 6.21 -2.55
C LEU A 6 2.18 5.15 -2.41
N TYR A 7 3.16 5.20 -3.31
CA TYR A 7 4.27 4.26 -3.33
C TYR A 7 5.58 5.03 -3.25
N PHE A 8 6.50 4.55 -2.43
CA PHE A 8 7.79 5.20 -2.23
C PHE A 8 8.94 4.27 -2.57
N ALA A 9 10.07 4.86 -2.93
CA ALA A 9 11.32 4.17 -3.18
C ALA A 9 11.16 3.05 -4.23
N TRP A 10 11.68 1.85 -3.94
CA TRP A 10 11.64 0.77 -4.91
C TRP A 10 10.21 0.29 -5.25
N LEU A 11 9.25 0.50 -4.34
CA LEU A 11 7.85 0.18 -4.62
C LEU A 11 7.33 1.01 -5.78
N ARG A 12 7.62 2.31 -5.77
CA ARG A 12 7.25 3.21 -6.85
C ARG A 12 7.87 2.79 -8.18
N GLU A 13 9.15 2.39 -8.14
CA GLU A 13 9.84 1.97 -9.35
C GLU A 13 9.27 0.69 -9.92
N ARG A 14 8.92 -0.27 -9.08
CA ARG A 14 8.38 -1.56 -9.54
C ARG A 14 6.95 -1.44 -10.04
N ILE A 15 6.14 -0.65 -9.38
CA ILE A 15 4.74 -0.45 -9.78
C ILE A 15 4.67 0.49 -10.99
N GLY A 16 5.61 1.42 -11.10
CA GLY A 16 5.71 2.29 -12.24
C GLY A 16 5.01 3.64 -12.09
N GLN A 17 4.50 3.93 -10.92
CA GLN A 17 3.85 5.21 -10.66
C GLN A 17 3.96 5.57 -9.18
N PRO A 18 4.01 6.88 -8.86
CA PRO A 18 4.17 7.32 -7.47
C PRO A 18 2.88 7.25 -6.66
N ARG A 19 1.75 7.29 -7.32
CA ARG A 19 0.45 7.26 -6.67
C ARG A 19 -0.63 6.85 -7.65
N GLU A 20 -1.73 6.33 -7.10
CA GLU A 20 -2.90 6.03 -7.90
C GLU A 20 -4.14 6.12 -7.02
N ARG A 21 -5.25 6.42 -7.64
CA ARG A 21 -6.53 6.46 -6.94
C ARG A 21 -7.23 5.14 -7.14
N ILE A 22 -7.55 4.46 -6.04
CA ILE A 22 -8.11 3.12 -6.06
C ILE A 22 -9.52 3.15 -5.48
N GLU A 23 -10.47 2.66 -6.24
CA GLU A 23 -11.81 2.39 -5.74
C GLU A 23 -11.80 1.05 -5.03
N THR A 24 -12.20 1.01 -3.76
CA THR A 24 -12.07 -0.20 -2.98
C THR A 24 -13.21 -0.36 -1.97
N GLU A 25 -13.51 -1.62 -1.67
CA GLU A 25 -14.39 -2.01 -0.58
C GLU A 25 -13.60 -2.61 0.58
N ALA A 26 -12.28 -2.55 0.53
CA ALA A 26 -11.43 -3.12 1.56
C ALA A 26 -11.69 -2.45 2.91
N THR A 27 -11.75 -3.25 3.96
CA THR A 27 -11.94 -2.75 5.31
C THR A 27 -10.64 -2.67 6.09
N THR A 28 -9.61 -3.39 5.64
CA THR A 28 -8.29 -3.38 6.27
C THR A 28 -7.21 -3.21 5.19
N VAL A 29 -6.01 -2.85 5.65
CA VAL A 29 -4.85 -2.78 4.77
C VAL A 29 -4.59 -4.12 4.10
N ARG A 30 -4.75 -5.23 4.82
CA ARG A 30 -4.56 -6.58 4.28
C ARG A 30 -5.44 -6.82 3.05
N GLU A 31 -6.71 -6.44 3.13
CA GLU A 31 -7.63 -6.59 2.01
C GLU A 31 -7.25 -5.68 0.84
N LEU A 32 -6.80 -4.47 1.13
CA LEU A 32 -6.34 -3.55 0.09
C LEU A 32 -5.12 -4.13 -0.63
N VAL A 33 -4.16 -4.68 0.10
CA VAL A 33 -2.98 -5.30 -0.49
C VAL A 33 -3.39 -6.44 -1.42
N ALA A 34 -4.34 -7.28 -1.00
CA ALA A 34 -4.83 -8.37 -1.84
C ALA A 34 -5.45 -7.84 -3.13
N GLN A 35 -6.22 -6.78 -3.05
CA GLN A 35 -6.82 -6.15 -4.22
C GLN A 35 -5.75 -5.61 -5.17
N LEU A 36 -4.77 -4.89 -4.64
CA LEU A 36 -3.70 -4.33 -5.44
C LEU A 36 -2.88 -5.43 -6.13
N ALA A 37 -2.54 -6.47 -5.39
CA ALA A 37 -1.78 -7.60 -5.93
C ALA A 37 -2.52 -8.33 -7.04
N ALA A 38 -3.85 -8.27 -7.05
CA ALA A 38 -4.67 -8.90 -8.07
C ALA A 38 -4.85 -8.03 -9.32
N MET A 39 -4.41 -6.78 -9.30
CA MET A 39 -4.59 -5.86 -10.43
C MET A 39 -3.72 -6.22 -11.63
N ASP A 40 -2.45 -6.52 -11.37
CA ASP A 40 -1.50 -6.90 -12.41
C ASP A 40 -0.26 -7.49 -11.75
N GLU A 41 0.68 -7.96 -12.57
CA GLU A 41 1.87 -8.62 -12.03
C GLU A 41 2.87 -7.64 -11.40
N TRP A 42 2.85 -6.37 -11.81
CA TRP A 42 3.74 -5.38 -11.21
C TRP A 42 3.38 -5.13 -9.76
N HIS A 43 2.08 -4.97 -9.49
CA HIS A 43 1.60 -4.82 -8.11
C HIS A 43 1.85 -6.11 -7.31
N ALA A 44 1.59 -7.27 -7.92
CA ALA A 44 1.80 -8.54 -7.24
C ALA A 44 3.25 -8.74 -6.84
N LEU A 45 4.19 -8.42 -7.72
CA LEU A 45 5.62 -8.56 -7.44
C LEU A 45 6.08 -7.57 -6.37
N ALA A 46 5.64 -6.31 -6.48
CA ALA A 46 6.04 -5.27 -5.52
C ALA A 46 5.56 -5.60 -4.10
N LEU A 47 4.40 -6.25 -3.99
CA LEU A 47 3.78 -6.54 -2.69
C LEU A 47 3.92 -8.02 -2.29
N SER A 48 4.79 -8.77 -2.95
CA SER A 48 4.94 -10.21 -2.71
C SER A 48 5.63 -10.52 -1.37
N ASP A 49 6.50 -9.64 -0.91
CA ASP A 49 7.18 -9.82 0.39
C ASP A 49 6.78 -8.67 1.32
N LEU A 50 5.72 -8.90 2.08
CA LEU A 50 5.18 -7.88 2.96
C LEU A 50 6.09 -7.60 4.16
N SER A 51 7.06 -8.47 4.45
CA SER A 51 8.03 -8.19 5.50
C SER A 51 8.96 -7.03 5.13
N ALA A 52 9.07 -6.73 3.83
CA ALA A 52 9.89 -5.63 3.32
C ALA A 52 9.06 -4.36 3.04
N VAL A 53 7.82 -4.33 3.48
CA VAL A 53 6.91 -3.21 3.21
C VAL A 53 6.33 -2.69 4.51
N ARG A 54 6.33 -1.37 4.65
CA ARG A 54 5.64 -0.67 5.74
C ARG A 54 4.46 0.10 5.17
N VAL A 55 3.50 0.41 6.03
CA VAL A 55 2.29 1.10 5.61
C VAL A 55 1.96 2.23 6.59
N ALA A 56 1.44 3.32 6.05
CA ALA A 56 0.88 4.40 6.84
C ALA A 56 -0.51 4.71 6.29
N VAL A 57 -1.49 4.84 7.18
CA VAL A 57 -2.87 5.19 6.83
C VAL A 57 -3.11 6.61 7.33
N ASP A 58 -3.44 7.51 6.41
CA ASP A 58 -3.60 8.94 6.71
C ASP A 58 -2.40 9.49 7.50
N GLN A 59 -1.20 9.09 7.07
CA GLN A 59 0.08 9.50 7.64
C GLN A 59 0.40 8.93 9.02
N ASP A 60 -0.44 8.03 9.52
CA ASP A 60 -0.18 7.32 10.77
C ASP A 60 0.35 5.92 10.47
N LEU A 61 1.47 5.57 11.07
CA LEU A 61 2.06 4.25 10.88
C LEU A 61 1.09 3.17 11.33
N GLY A 62 0.87 2.19 10.46
CA GLY A 62 -0.06 1.11 10.73
C GLY A 62 0.53 -0.26 10.40
N ASP A 63 -0.35 -1.23 10.27
CA ASP A 63 0.02 -2.60 9.89
C ASP A 63 -1.07 -3.18 8.97
N LEU A 64 -0.96 -4.47 8.66
CA LEU A 64 -1.91 -5.12 7.78
C LEU A 64 -3.33 -5.19 8.35
N ASP A 65 -3.47 -5.10 9.65
CA ASP A 65 -4.77 -5.18 10.29
C ASP A 65 -5.40 -3.82 10.58
N THR A 66 -4.70 -2.75 10.22
CA THR A 66 -5.23 -1.39 10.38
C THR A 66 -6.49 -1.21 9.54
N GLU A 67 -7.54 -0.67 10.16
CA GLU A 67 -8.81 -0.45 9.49
C GLU A 67 -8.76 0.78 8.60
N LEU A 68 -9.48 0.72 7.49
CA LEU A 68 -9.52 1.79 6.48
C LEU A 68 -10.77 2.65 6.54
N ALA A 69 -11.65 2.42 7.50
CA ALA A 69 -12.88 3.21 7.61
C ALA A 69 -12.55 4.70 7.77
N GLY A 70 -13.06 5.51 6.85
CA GLY A 70 -12.81 6.95 6.87
C GLY A 70 -11.45 7.39 6.36
N ALA A 71 -10.59 6.45 5.93
CA ALA A 71 -9.27 6.78 5.44
C ALA A 71 -9.33 7.45 4.06
N ARG A 72 -8.36 8.31 3.78
CA ARG A 72 -8.22 8.98 2.48
C ARG A 72 -6.97 8.54 1.74
N GLU A 73 -5.93 8.16 2.47
CA GLU A 73 -4.62 7.88 1.90
C GLU A 73 -3.99 6.66 2.56
N VAL A 74 -3.38 5.81 1.74
CA VAL A 74 -2.57 4.70 2.24
C VAL A 74 -1.23 4.76 1.53
N ALA A 75 -0.14 4.85 2.29
CA ALA A 75 1.20 4.91 1.74
C ALA A 75 1.96 3.63 2.03
N PHE A 76 2.61 3.08 1.00
CA PHE A 76 3.48 1.93 1.13
C PHE A 76 4.93 2.35 0.93
N PHE A 77 5.80 1.94 1.81
CA PHE A 77 7.21 2.31 1.77
C PHE A 77 8.08 1.21 2.35
N PRO A 78 9.38 1.16 1.98
CA PRO A 78 10.25 0.15 2.54
C PRO A 78 10.59 0.48 3.99
N PRO A 79 10.98 -0.53 4.79
CA PRO A 79 11.43 -0.25 6.15
C PRO A 79 12.65 0.66 6.14
N MET A 80 12.71 1.54 7.11
CA MET A 80 13.90 2.35 7.32
C MET A 80 15.00 1.46 7.82
N THR A 81 16.04 1.28 7.02
CA THR A 81 17.24 0.64 7.54
C THR A 81 17.98 1.69 8.31
N GLY A 82 17.93 1.57 9.60
CA GLY A 82 18.63 2.49 10.48
C GLY A 82 20.12 2.30 10.35
N GLY A 83 20.75 3.21 9.80
CA GLY A 83 22.19 3.12 9.75
C GLY A 83 22.76 3.92 8.75
#